data_218571acbc7755a4be9e7d9a19186224
#
_entry.id   218571acbc7755a4be9e7d9a19186224
#
_cell.length_a   1.000
_cell.length_b   1.000
_cell.length_c   1.000
_cell.angle_alpha   90.00
_cell.angle_beta   90.00
_cell.angle_gamma   90.00
#
_symmetry.space_group_name_H-M   'P 1'
#
loop_
_entity.id
_entity.type
_entity.pdbx_description
1 polymer ?
#
loop_
_entity_poly.entity_id
_entity_poly.type
_entity_poly.pdbx_seq_one_letter_code
_entity_poly.pdbx_strand_id
1 'polypeptide(L)'
;MATSRRSFRPFWIVIFCLLIAIGAVVFLYGILAGNTSRTWHAYLVNYLFWFSLAYGIVLYGAVMNMTTADWARPIKRLTEAFGPFLPLSLPMLWLLYIGREEIFIWIREPAPEKSFWLNMSFLFIRNSVGLILLSGVSLALIYSSVRGDSKISPPSEDDLKKEKIDETIQRRQDSPAWRAQVLLSPLLAVLYGVVLSSVGIDLVMSLDPHWYSTLFGAYYFLNSFYIGLAALAILSAVSLNTLGLKALVKPYYFHDLGKILFGFCMLSGYFFYAQFIVIWYGNLPEETHYLIERFRYSPWENLAYVILIITFLFPIFILLFRRIKLSPLLLSVVSVIILIGYWLERFILVAPTYWKGEGLPIGIPEVGIAAGFFGMVALSVTLFLRRFPILPISDPLFLKYLKREQDKKLEGERKKFGFV
;
A
#
# COMPACT_ATOMS: atom_id res chain seq x y z
N MET A 1 12.88 -24.19 16.81
CA MET A 1 12.92 -22.78 16.33
C MET A 1 12.39 -21.90 17.45
N ALA A 2 13.27 -21.21 18.17
CA ALA A 2 12.84 -20.34 19.26
C ALA A 2 12.06 -19.16 18.70
N THR A 3 10.81 -19.04 19.08
CA THR A 3 9.98 -17.85 18.90
C THR A 3 10.52 -16.76 19.84
N SER A 4 11.73 -16.26 19.55
CA SER A 4 12.26 -15.08 20.22
C SER A 4 11.34 -13.93 19.85
N ARG A 5 10.44 -13.55 20.77
CA ARG A 5 9.78 -12.24 20.75
C ARG A 5 10.88 -11.19 20.84
N ARG A 6 11.52 -10.86 19.71
CA ARG A 6 12.39 -9.70 19.66
C ARG A 6 11.50 -8.48 19.78
N SER A 7 11.40 -8.00 21.01
CA SER A 7 10.67 -6.79 21.33
C SER A 7 11.33 -5.62 20.60
N PHE A 8 10.59 -4.96 19.73
CA PHE A 8 10.98 -3.63 19.26
C PHE A 8 11.27 -2.77 20.46
N ARG A 9 12.43 -2.10 20.47
CA ARG A 9 12.84 -1.24 21.60
C ARG A 9 11.75 -0.18 21.82
N PRO A 10 11.38 0.14 23.06
CA PRO A 10 10.38 1.16 23.37
C PRO A 10 10.70 2.52 22.73
N PHE A 11 11.98 2.78 22.47
CA PHE A 11 12.48 3.93 21.75
C PHE A 11 11.77 4.22 20.42
N TRP A 12 11.49 3.20 19.59
CA TRP A 12 10.77 3.39 18.31
C TRP A 12 9.34 3.88 18.49
N ILE A 13 8.66 3.41 19.56
CA ILE A 13 7.29 3.87 19.85
C ILE A 13 7.32 5.37 20.19
N VAL A 14 8.29 5.82 20.99
CA VAL A 14 8.45 7.24 21.34
C VAL A 14 8.68 8.07 20.07
N ILE A 15 9.58 7.63 19.18
CA ILE A 15 9.82 8.32 17.90
C ILE A 15 8.54 8.45 17.09
N PHE A 16 7.77 7.37 16.94
CA PHE A 16 6.54 7.39 16.13
C PHE A 16 5.47 8.28 16.77
N CYS A 17 5.34 8.28 18.09
CA CYS A 17 4.47 9.21 18.80
C CYS A 17 4.90 10.67 18.61
N LEU A 18 6.20 10.97 18.63
CA LEU A 18 6.72 12.31 18.35
C LEU A 18 6.42 12.75 16.91
N LEU A 19 6.57 11.86 15.92
CA LEU A 19 6.24 12.16 14.53
C LEU A 19 4.74 12.45 14.37
N ILE A 20 3.87 11.71 15.04
CA ILE A 20 2.43 11.97 15.06
C ILE A 20 2.14 13.35 15.67
N ALA A 21 2.78 13.67 16.80
CA ALA A 21 2.62 14.97 17.45
C ALA A 21 3.12 16.12 16.55
N ILE A 22 4.26 15.97 15.88
CA ILE A 22 4.78 16.94 14.91
C ILE A 22 3.76 17.16 13.79
N GLY A 23 3.23 16.09 13.19
CA GLY A 23 2.24 16.20 12.13
C GLY A 23 0.97 16.91 12.57
N ALA A 24 0.46 16.62 13.77
CA ALA A 24 -0.70 17.28 14.35
C ALA A 24 -0.44 18.78 14.63
N VAL A 25 0.72 19.10 15.20
CA VAL A 25 1.11 20.51 15.48
C VAL A 25 1.24 21.29 14.17
N VAL A 26 1.90 20.74 13.15
CA VAL A 26 2.06 21.40 11.83
C VAL A 26 0.68 21.61 11.18
N PHE A 27 -0.21 20.64 11.24
CA PHE A 27 -1.57 20.75 10.70
C PHE A 27 -2.36 21.85 11.43
N LEU A 28 -2.38 21.86 12.77
CA LEU A 28 -3.09 22.87 13.56
C LEU A 28 -2.49 24.26 13.35
N TYR A 29 -1.17 24.38 13.36
CA TYR A 29 -0.48 25.64 13.09
C TYR A 29 -0.82 26.20 11.70
N GLY A 30 -0.84 25.33 10.67
CA GLY A 30 -1.18 25.77 9.30
C GLY A 30 -2.60 26.35 9.19
N ILE A 31 -3.56 25.76 9.92
CA ILE A 31 -4.93 26.28 9.98
C ILE A 31 -4.97 27.61 10.74
N LEU A 32 -4.35 27.71 11.92
CA LEU A 32 -4.36 28.90 12.76
C LEU A 32 -3.57 30.07 12.16
N ALA A 33 -2.52 29.79 11.38
CA ALA A 33 -1.70 30.80 10.70
C ALA A 33 -2.35 31.34 9.41
N GLY A 34 -3.57 30.95 9.08
CA GLY A 34 -4.31 31.43 7.90
C GLY A 34 -3.95 30.74 6.58
N ASN A 35 -3.11 29.69 6.60
CA ASN A 35 -2.76 28.88 5.44
C ASN A 35 -3.72 27.69 5.27
N THR A 36 -5.01 27.91 5.50
CA THR A 36 -6.04 26.88 5.66
C THR A 36 -6.16 26.02 4.42
N SER A 37 -6.31 26.61 3.23
CA SER A 37 -6.48 25.87 1.98
C SER A 37 -5.27 24.95 1.69
N ARG A 38 -4.06 25.49 1.76
CA ARG A 38 -2.82 24.71 1.56
C ARG A 38 -2.71 23.54 2.54
N THR A 39 -3.05 23.78 3.81
CA THR A 39 -2.96 22.75 4.87
C THR A 39 -3.93 21.60 4.64
N TRP A 40 -5.19 21.91 4.23
CA TRP A 40 -6.17 20.88 3.92
C TRP A 40 -5.79 20.05 2.69
N HIS A 41 -5.26 20.69 1.66
CA HIS A 41 -4.78 19.97 0.48
C HIS A 41 -3.54 19.12 0.78
N ALA A 42 -2.60 19.60 1.60
CA ALA A 42 -1.49 18.81 2.09
C ALA A 42 -1.97 17.59 2.91
N TYR A 43 -3.00 17.75 3.73
CA TYR A 43 -3.65 16.66 4.44
C TYR A 43 -4.28 15.65 3.48
N LEU A 44 -5.02 16.12 2.46
CA LEU A 44 -5.64 15.27 1.44
C LEU A 44 -4.59 14.44 0.68
N VAL A 45 -3.49 15.05 0.22
CA VAL A 45 -2.38 14.35 -0.45
C VAL A 45 -1.85 13.21 0.41
N ASN A 46 -1.58 13.49 1.69
CA ASN A 46 -1.05 12.49 2.62
C ASN A 46 -2.09 11.42 2.98
N TYR A 47 -3.36 11.79 3.15
CA TYR A 47 -4.44 10.82 3.32
C TYR A 47 -4.49 9.84 2.15
N LEU A 48 -4.54 10.34 0.92
CA LEU A 48 -4.59 9.53 -0.30
C LEU A 48 -3.39 8.60 -0.44
N PHE A 49 -2.19 9.06 -0.12
CA PHE A 49 -0.96 8.26 -0.23
C PHE A 49 -0.90 7.15 0.82
N TRP A 50 -1.01 7.48 2.11
CA TRP A 50 -0.83 6.50 3.20
C TRP A 50 -1.97 5.50 3.30
N PHE A 51 -3.19 5.94 3.00
CA PHE A 51 -4.35 5.08 2.84
C PHE A 51 -4.13 4.06 1.71
N SER A 52 -3.77 4.52 0.52
CA SER A 52 -3.48 3.67 -0.63
C SER A 52 -2.41 2.63 -0.32
N LEU A 53 -1.32 3.05 0.32
CA LEU A 53 -0.22 2.17 0.72
C LEU A 53 -0.70 1.07 1.67
N ALA A 54 -1.45 1.42 2.72
CA ALA A 54 -1.88 0.47 3.73
C ALA A 54 -2.84 -0.60 3.17
N TYR A 55 -3.84 -0.19 2.38
CA TYR A 55 -4.76 -1.14 1.76
C TYR A 55 -4.08 -1.97 0.65
N GLY A 56 -3.15 -1.38 -0.10
CA GLY A 56 -2.37 -2.10 -1.11
C GLY A 56 -1.54 -3.23 -0.53
N ILE A 57 -0.88 -3.01 0.61
CA ILE A 57 -0.12 -4.06 1.30
C ILE A 57 -1.03 -5.16 1.82
N VAL A 58 -2.17 -4.82 2.43
CA VAL A 58 -3.11 -5.83 2.94
C VAL A 58 -3.72 -6.65 1.81
N LEU A 59 -4.01 -6.02 0.67
CA LEU A 59 -4.45 -6.73 -0.53
C LEU A 59 -3.43 -7.77 -0.99
N TYR A 60 -2.12 -7.48 -0.92
CA TYR A 60 -1.12 -8.47 -1.29
C TYR A 60 -1.20 -9.75 -0.44
N GLY A 61 -1.55 -9.61 0.85
CA GLY A 61 -1.85 -10.76 1.71
C GLY A 61 -3.00 -11.64 1.18
N ALA A 62 -4.06 -11.03 0.67
CA ALA A 62 -5.18 -11.72 0.01
C ALA A 62 -4.75 -12.35 -1.32
N VAL A 63 -3.98 -11.63 -2.15
CA VAL A 63 -3.45 -12.16 -3.42
C VAL A 63 -2.59 -13.40 -3.18
N MET A 64 -1.76 -13.42 -2.14
CA MET A 64 -1.01 -14.62 -1.77
C MET A 64 -1.92 -15.83 -1.45
N ASN A 65 -3.10 -15.61 -0.86
CA ASN A 65 -4.05 -16.69 -0.58
C ASN A 65 -4.70 -17.19 -1.88
N MET A 66 -5.13 -16.27 -2.75
CA MET A 66 -5.78 -16.59 -4.03
C MET A 66 -4.84 -17.36 -4.98
N THR A 67 -3.59 -16.96 -5.04
CA THR A 67 -2.57 -17.57 -5.91
C THR A 67 -1.87 -18.79 -5.27
N THR A 68 -2.26 -19.15 -4.05
CA THR A 68 -1.61 -20.22 -3.27
C THR A 68 -0.08 -20.07 -3.20
N ALA A 69 0.42 -18.83 -3.17
CA ALA A 69 1.82 -18.50 -3.17
C ALA A 69 2.50 -18.95 -1.86
N ASP A 70 3.21 -20.06 -1.90
CA ASP A 70 3.96 -20.58 -0.74
C ASP A 70 5.27 -19.84 -0.49
N TRP A 71 5.94 -19.35 -1.55
CA TRP A 71 7.24 -18.69 -1.51
C TRP A 71 7.26 -17.39 -0.68
N ALA A 72 6.13 -16.71 -0.59
CA ALA A 72 6.00 -15.43 0.11
C ALA A 72 5.44 -15.57 1.55
N ARG A 73 5.13 -16.79 2.01
CA ARG A 73 4.49 -17.02 3.33
C ARG A 73 5.30 -16.54 4.54
N PRO A 74 6.63 -16.59 4.56
CA PRO A 74 7.40 -16.07 5.69
C PRO A 74 7.15 -14.61 6.01
N ILE A 75 6.68 -13.81 5.03
CA ILE A 75 6.43 -12.38 5.19
C ILE A 75 4.94 -12.02 5.29
N LYS A 76 4.04 -13.00 5.30
CA LYS A 76 2.58 -12.76 5.36
C LYS A 76 2.19 -11.86 6.53
N ARG A 77 2.81 -12.04 7.71
CA ARG A 77 2.56 -11.19 8.89
C ARG A 77 2.92 -9.73 8.68
N LEU A 78 3.88 -9.44 7.81
CA LEU A 78 4.23 -8.06 7.47
C LEU A 78 3.10 -7.36 6.70
N THR A 79 2.36 -8.09 5.83
CA THR A 79 1.20 -7.53 5.14
C THR A 79 0.03 -7.29 6.09
N GLU A 80 -0.19 -8.18 7.03
CA GLU A 80 -1.25 -8.10 8.03
C GLU A 80 -1.00 -7.02 9.09
N ALA A 81 0.27 -6.62 9.29
CA ALA A 81 0.67 -5.63 10.28
C ALA A 81 0.10 -4.22 10.01
N PHE A 82 -0.36 -3.95 8.80
CA PHE A 82 -1.06 -2.71 8.46
C PHE A 82 -2.54 -2.69 8.89
N GLY A 83 -3.08 -3.83 9.31
CA GLY A 83 -4.47 -3.97 9.73
C GLY A 83 -4.95 -2.94 10.75
N PRO A 84 -4.22 -2.65 11.84
CA PRO A 84 -4.66 -1.68 12.84
C PRO A 84 -4.77 -0.24 12.32
N PHE A 85 -4.12 0.10 11.22
CA PHE A 85 -4.23 1.42 10.58
C PHE A 85 -5.53 1.57 9.78
N LEU A 86 -6.09 0.48 9.24
CA LEU A 86 -7.22 0.55 8.31
C LEU A 86 -8.48 1.21 8.91
N PRO A 87 -8.90 0.92 10.15
CA PRO A 87 -10.04 1.61 10.75
C PRO A 87 -9.85 3.11 10.94
N LEU A 88 -8.60 3.58 11.07
CA LEU A 88 -8.29 5.00 11.21
C LEU A 88 -8.59 5.79 9.93
N SER A 89 -8.64 5.11 8.77
CA SER A 89 -8.98 5.74 7.50
C SER A 89 -10.36 6.41 7.50
N LEU A 90 -11.32 5.86 8.24
CA LEU A 90 -12.68 6.42 8.34
C LEU A 90 -12.72 7.74 9.11
N PRO A 91 -12.25 7.89 10.37
CA PRO A 91 -12.21 9.18 11.04
C PRO A 91 -11.32 10.18 10.29
N MET A 92 -10.26 9.74 9.63
CA MET A 92 -9.43 10.61 8.78
C MET A 92 -10.18 11.14 7.55
N LEU A 93 -11.07 10.33 6.94
CA LEU A 93 -11.98 10.79 5.89
C LEU A 93 -12.92 11.86 6.44
N TRP A 94 -13.51 11.64 7.61
CA TRP A 94 -14.43 12.61 8.22
C TRP A 94 -13.73 13.89 8.68
N LEU A 95 -12.43 13.86 8.93
CA LEU A 95 -11.66 15.07 9.15
C LEU A 95 -11.62 15.93 7.88
N LEU A 96 -11.52 15.33 6.68
CA LEU A 96 -11.64 16.04 5.39
C LEU A 96 -13.00 16.74 5.23
N TYR A 97 -14.06 16.21 5.83
CA TYR A 97 -15.39 16.84 5.82
C TYR A 97 -15.39 18.22 6.48
N ILE A 98 -14.56 18.42 7.52
CA ILE A 98 -14.40 19.73 8.18
C ILE A 98 -13.79 20.75 7.21
N GLY A 99 -12.80 20.34 6.42
CA GLY A 99 -12.14 21.20 5.42
C GLY A 99 -12.78 21.21 4.03
N ARG A 100 -13.98 20.67 3.86
CA ARG A 100 -14.61 20.44 2.56
C ARG A 100 -14.70 21.70 1.67
N GLU A 101 -14.99 22.85 2.27
CA GLU A 101 -15.14 24.13 1.53
C GLU A 101 -13.82 24.65 0.96
N GLU A 102 -12.70 24.25 1.57
CA GLU A 102 -11.36 24.58 1.09
C GLU A 102 -10.86 23.58 0.03
N ILE A 103 -11.33 22.34 0.11
CA ILE A 103 -10.85 21.25 -0.75
C ILE A 103 -11.65 21.19 -2.05
N PHE A 104 -12.98 21.27 -1.97
CA PHE A 104 -13.86 20.99 -3.11
C PHE A 104 -14.39 22.29 -3.74
N ILE A 105 -13.79 22.72 -4.85
CA ILE A 105 -14.16 23.93 -5.59
C ILE A 105 -15.65 23.92 -5.99
N TRP A 106 -16.20 22.76 -6.35
CA TRP A 106 -17.59 22.62 -6.80
C TRP A 106 -18.66 22.92 -5.71
N ILE A 107 -18.26 23.14 -4.47
CA ILE A 107 -19.18 23.66 -3.43
C ILE A 107 -19.45 25.15 -3.69
N ARG A 108 -18.42 25.89 -4.15
CA ARG A 108 -18.49 27.33 -4.43
C ARG A 108 -18.93 27.59 -5.87
N GLU A 109 -18.51 26.74 -6.81
CA GLU A 109 -18.80 26.80 -8.23
C GLU A 109 -19.53 25.51 -8.65
N PRO A 110 -20.87 25.42 -8.42
CA PRO A 110 -21.63 24.19 -8.68
C PRO A 110 -21.60 23.79 -10.14
N ALA A 111 -21.42 22.50 -10.42
CA ALA A 111 -21.59 21.90 -11.74
C ALA A 111 -22.97 21.21 -11.82
N PRO A 112 -24.02 21.88 -12.34
CA PRO A 112 -25.40 21.38 -12.28
C PRO A 112 -25.57 20.02 -12.96
N GLU A 113 -24.85 19.78 -14.06
CA GLU A 113 -24.90 18.54 -14.83
C GLU A 113 -24.41 17.31 -14.03
N LYS A 114 -23.55 17.52 -13.04
CA LYS A 114 -22.97 16.48 -12.19
C LYS A 114 -23.51 16.50 -10.75
N SER A 115 -24.56 17.28 -10.47
CA SER A 115 -25.11 17.50 -9.12
C SER A 115 -25.55 16.23 -8.41
N PHE A 116 -26.00 15.21 -9.15
CA PHE A 116 -26.33 13.90 -8.58
C PHE A 116 -25.10 13.20 -7.96
N TRP A 117 -23.95 13.27 -8.66
CA TRP A 117 -22.71 12.62 -8.20
C TRP A 117 -21.93 13.52 -7.24
N LEU A 118 -21.79 14.82 -7.58
CA LEU A 118 -21.10 15.83 -6.79
C LEU A 118 -22.03 16.39 -5.71
N ASN A 119 -22.44 15.54 -4.79
CA ASN A 119 -23.22 15.86 -3.61
C ASN A 119 -22.41 15.51 -2.38
N MET A 120 -22.18 16.48 -1.50
CA MET A 120 -21.27 16.31 -0.36
C MET A 120 -21.68 15.19 0.58
N SER A 121 -22.96 15.14 0.96
CA SER A 121 -23.48 14.08 1.82
C SER A 121 -23.34 12.71 1.16
N PHE A 122 -23.72 12.60 -0.12
CA PHE A 122 -23.65 11.36 -0.87
C PHE A 122 -22.18 10.89 -1.05
N LEU A 123 -21.25 11.81 -1.34
CA LEU A 123 -19.81 11.52 -1.47
C LEU A 123 -19.24 10.91 -0.18
N PHE A 124 -19.47 11.55 0.96
CA PHE A 124 -18.93 11.08 2.25
C PHE A 124 -19.61 9.80 2.73
N ILE A 125 -20.92 9.63 2.50
CA ILE A 125 -21.64 8.41 2.89
C ILE A 125 -21.16 7.23 2.06
N ARG A 126 -21.10 7.33 0.70
CA ARG A 126 -20.67 6.19 -0.15
C ARG A 126 -19.21 5.77 0.12
N ASN A 127 -18.29 6.75 0.31
CA ASN A 127 -16.92 6.44 0.67
C ASN A 127 -16.83 5.83 2.09
N SER A 128 -17.62 6.31 3.05
CA SER A 128 -17.69 5.73 4.40
C SER A 128 -18.17 4.28 4.36
N VAL A 129 -19.25 3.99 3.63
CA VAL A 129 -19.75 2.62 3.44
C VAL A 129 -18.68 1.73 2.81
N GLY A 130 -18.04 2.21 1.73
CA GLY A 130 -16.95 1.50 1.07
C GLY A 130 -15.79 1.18 2.02
N LEU A 131 -15.34 2.17 2.80
CA LEU A 131 -14.25 2.01 3.77
C LEU A 131 -14.61 1.07 4.92
N ILE A 132 -15.84 1.12 5.43
CA ILE A 132 -16.32 0.22 6.48
C ILE A 132 -16.30 -1.23 5.96
N LEU A 133 -16.82 -1.46 4.77
CA LEU A 133 -16.82 -2.78 4.14
C LEU A 133 -15.40 -3.29 3.87
N LEU A 134 -14.57 -2.46 3.25
CA LEU A 134 -13.18 -2.80 2.91
C LEU A 134 -12.34 -3.06 4.17
N SER A 135 -12.44 -2.21 5.20
CA SER A 135 -11.76 -2.40 6.48
C SER A 135 -12.29 -3.64 7.20
N GLY A 136 -13.61 -3.83 7.22
CA GLY A 136 -14.25 -4.96 7.87
C GLY A 136 -13.80 -6.31 7.30
N VAL A 137 -13.81 -6.44 5.96
CA VAL A 137 -13.34 -7.67 5.28
C VAL A 137 -11.83 -7.86 5.48
N SER A 138 -11.03 -6.78 5.41
CA SER A 138 -9.59 -6.83 5.67
C SER A 138 -9.29 -7.32 7.10
N LEU A 139 -9.97 -6.75 8.09
CA LEU A 139 -9.79 -7.15 9.49
C LEU A 139 -10.30 -8.57 9.76
N ALA A 140 -11.40 -8.99 9.14
CA ALA A 140 -11.90 -10.37 9.23
C ALA A 140 -10.89 -11.37 8.65
N LEU A 141 -10.27 -11.03 7.51
CA LEU A 141 -9.20 -11.83 6.91
C LEU A 141 -7.99 -11.95 7.85
N ILE A 142 -7.51 -10.82 8.38
CA ILE A 142 -6.38 -10.77 9.33
C ILE A 142 -6.72 -11.53 10.62
N TYR A 143 -7.91 -11.32 11.17
CA TYR A 143 -8.37 -11.99 12.37
C TYR A 143 -8.42 -13.51 12.20
N SER A 144 -8.95 -14.00 11.06
CA SER A 144 -8.99 -15.43 10.78
C SER A 144 -7.58 -16.04 10.68
N SER A 145 -6.61 -15.29 10.15
CA SER A 145 -5.21 -15.70 10.09
C SER A 145 -4.55 -15.75 11.47
N VAL A 146 -4.69 -14.68 12.27
CA VAL A 146 -4.05 -14.56 13.60
C VAL A 146 -4.66 -15.49 14.62
N ARG A 147 -6.00 -15.66 14.61
CA ARG A 147 -6.71 -16.56 15.54
C ARG A 147 -6.28 -18.01 15.36
N GLY A 148 -5.93 -18.42 14.15
CA GLY A 148 -5.38 -19.75 13.88
C GLY A 148 -4.09 -20.01 14.66
N ASP A 149 -3.18 -19.01 14.67
CA ASP A 149 -1.87 -19.15 15.33
C ASP A 149 -1.93 -19.20 16.85
N SER A 150 -2.91 -18.51 17.45
CA SER A 150 -3.04 -18.51 18.92
C SER A 150 -3.47 -19.85 19.51
N LYS A 151 -3.99 -20.76 18.68
CA LYS A 151 -4.50 -22.07 19.09
C LYS A 151 -3.54 -23.24 18.81
N ILE A 152 -2.44 -22.98 18.11
CA ILE A 152 -1.54 -24.02 17.62
C ILE A 152 -0.13 -23.75 18.14
N SER A 153 0.51 -24.78 18.70
CA SER A 153 1.93 -24.73 19.04
C SER A 153 2.80 -24.74 17.77
N PRO A 154 4.00 -24.14 17.82
CA PRO A 154 4.97 -24.27 16.72
C PRO A 154 5.18 -25.74 16.38
N PRO A 155 5.32 -26.10 15.09
CA PRO A 155 5.57 -27.47 14.70
C PRO A 155 6.86 -27.97 15.36
N SER A 156 6.78 -29.15 15.99
CA SER A 156 7.94 -29.85 16.53
C SER A 156 8.80 -30.41 15.40
N GLU A 157 10.03 -30.85 15.72
CA GLU A 157 10.85 -31.52 14.72
C GLU A 157 10.19 -32.84 14.22
N ASP A 158 9.38 -33.47 15.07
CA ASP A 158 8.61 -34.66 14.70
C ASP A 158 7.45 -34.35 13.74
N ASP A 159 6.80 -33.21 13.88
CA ASP A 159 5.74 -32.75 12.96
C ASP A 159 6.29 -32.39 11.56
N LEU A 160 7.59 -32.12 11.47
CA LEU A 160 8.27 -31.83 10.20
C LEU A 160 8.80 -33.07 9.49
N LYS A 161 8.68 -34.27 10.10
CA LYS A 161 9.01 -35.53 9.43
C LYS A 161 8.05 -35.79 8.26
N LYS A 162 8.60 -36.28 7.14
CA LYS A 162 7.88 -36.41 5.85
C LYS A 162 6.49 -37.05 5.95
N GLU A 163 6.32 -38.09 6.78
CA GLU A 163 5.05 -38.82 6.88
C GLU A 163 3.93 -38.01 7.57
N LYS A 164 4.28 -37.15 8.54
CA LYS A 164 3.29 -36.40 9.33
C LYS A 164 3.00 -35.01 8.77
N ILE A 165 3.90 -34.45 7.98
CA ILE A 165 3.75 -33.05 7.51
C ILE A 165 2.58 -32.91 6.51
N ASP A 166 2.35 -33.90 5.65
CA ASP A 166 1.28 -33.87 4.66
C ASP A 166 -0.11 -33.96 5.31
N GLU A 167 -0.25 -34.86 6.32
CA GLU A 167 -1.48 -34.93 7.11
C GLU A 167 -1.74 -33.63 7.87
N THR A 168 -0.69 -33.01 8.41
CA THR A 168 -0.80 -31.72 9.11
C THR A 168 -1.18 -30.59 8.16
N ILE A 169 -0.63 -30.54 6.95
CA ILE A 169 -1.01 -29.59 5.91
C ILE A 169 -2.49 -29.75 5.57
N GLN A 170 -2.93 -30.99 5.28
CA GLN A 170 -4.33 -31.29 4.94
C GLN A 170 -5.28 -30.87 6.07
N ARG A 171 -4.99 -31.26 7.30
CA ARG A 171 -5.79 -30.89 8.48
C ARG A 171 -5.91 -29.37 8.66
N ARG A 172 -4.85 -28.61 8.35
CA ARG A 172 -4.88 -27.14 8.41
C ARG A 172 -5.66 -26.52 7.25
N GLN A 173 -5.61 -27.10 6.05
CA GLN A 173 -6.43 -26.69 4.92
C GLN A 173 -7.92 -26.88 5.19
N ASP A 174 -8.28 -27.92 5.94
CA ASP A 174 -9.67 -28.19 6.33
C ASP A 174 -10.16 -27.31 7.49
N SER A 175 -9.28 -26.52 8.11
CA SER A 175 -9.65 -25.67 9.23
C SER A 175 -10.61 -24.55 8.84
N PRO A 176 -11.60 -24.19 9.69
CA PRO A 176 -12.51 -23.08 9.44
C PRO A 176 -11.77 -21.75 9.21
N ALA A 177 -10.64 -21.54 9.89
CA ALA A 177 -9.82 -20.35 9.77
C ALA A 177 -9.21 -20.21 8.36
N TRP A 178 -8.74 -21.31 7.76
CA TRP A 178 -8.22 -21.31 6.40
C TRP A 178 -9.34 -21.13 5.37
N ARG A 179 -10.44 -21.85 5.51
CA ARG A 179 -11.61 -21.69 4.63
C ARG A 179 -12.12 -20.25 4.60
N ALA A 180 -12.18 -19.60 5.77
CA ALA A 180 -12.52 -18.17 5.83
C ALA A 180 -11.53 -17.29 5.07
N GLN A 181 -10.22 -17.54 5.19
CA GLN A 181 -9.21 -16.78 4.43
C GLN A 181 -9.36 -16.97 2.92
N VAL A 182 -9.62 -18.19 2.46
CA VAL A 182 -9.84 -18.50 1.03
C VAL A 182 -11.07 -17.78 0.48
N LEU A 183 -12.15 -17.70 1.27
CA LEU A 183 -13.40 -17.01 0.87
C LEU A 183 -13.26 -15.48 0.91
N LEU A 184 -12.63 -14.94 1.97
CA LEU A 184 -12.51 -13.49 2.16
C LEU A 184 -11.50 -12.86 1.21
N SER A 185 -10.51 -13.60 0.71
CA SER A 185 -9.46 -13.05 -0.14
C SER A 185 -9.97 -12.52 -1.49
N PRO A 186 -10.75 -13.26 -2.30
CA PRO A 186 -11.32 -12.71 -3.54
C PRO A 186 -12.36 -11.60 -3.26
N LEU A 187 -13.15 -11.71 -2.19
CA LEU A 187 -14.07 -10.65 -1.79
C LEU A 187 -13.31 -9.35 -1.50
N LEU A 188 -12.19 -9.44 -0.77
CA LEU A 188 -11.32 -8.29 -0.51
C LEU A 188 -10.77 -7.68 -1.79
N ALA A 189 -10.35 -8.49 -2.76
CA ALA A 189 -9.80 -8.00 -4.02
C ALA A 189 -10.84 -7.22 -4.84
N VAL A 190 -12.07 -7.72 -4.92
CA VAL A 190 -13.17 -7.03 -5.60
C VAL A 190 -13.53 -5.73 -4.90
N LEU A 191 -13.74 -5.77 -3.57
CA LEU A 191 -14.03 -4.57 -2.79
C LEU A 191 -12.92 -3.52 -2.89
N TYR A 192 -11.66 -3.96 -2.86
CA TYR A 192 -10.53 -3.07 -3.04
C TYR A 192 -10.59 -2.31 -4.37
N GLY A 193 -10.81 -3.03 -5.48
CA GLY A 193 -10.93 -2.41 -6.80
C GLY A 193 -12.06 -1.38 -6.87
N VAL A 194 -13.24 -1.73 -6.35
CA VAL A 194 -14.41 -0.84 -6.36
C VAL A 194 -14.21 0.38 -5.45
N VAL A 195 -13.81 0.15 -4.19
CA VAL A 195 -13.69 1.23 -3.19
C VAL A 195 -12.56 2.19 -3.55
N LEU A 196 -11.38 1.68 -3.94
CA LEU A 196 -10.27 2.56 -4.31
C LEU A 196 -10.54 3.33 -5.62
N SER A 197 -11.28 2.73 -6.57
CA SER A 197 -11.76 3.47 -7.75
C SER A 197 -12.68 4.60 -7.34
N SER A 198 -13.64 4.34 -6.45
CA SER A 198 -14.55 5.37 -5.92
C SER A 198 -13.79 6.49 -5.20
N VAL A 199 -12.83 6.14 -4.33
CA VAL A 199 -11.97 7.13 -3.65
C VAL A 199 -11.19 7.97 -4.66
N GLY A 200 -10.61 7.37 -5.71
CA GLY A 200 -9.91 8.10 -6.77
C GLY A 200 -10.81 9.09 -7.50
N ILE A 201 -12.04 8.66 -7.86
CA ILE A 201 -13.03 9.52 -8.52
C ILE A 201 -13.48 10.64 -7.59
N ASP A 202 -13.82 10.30 -6.34
CA ASP A 202 -14.46 11.22 -5.41
C ASP A 202 -13.52 12.22 -4.73
N LEU A 203 -12.28 11.82 -4.45
CA LEU A 203 -11.33 12.66 -3.72
C LEU A 203 -10.21 13.22 -4.58
N VAL A 204 -10.10 12.80 -5.84
CA VAL A 204 -9.07 13.30 -6.76
C VAL A 204 -9.69 13.86 -8.03
N MET A 205 -10.44 13.04 -8.81
CA MET A 205 -11.02 13.48 -10.07
C MET A 205 -12.05 14.60 -9.86
N SER A 206 -12.82 14.54 -8.77
CA SER A 206 -13.83 15.57 -8.44
C SER A 206 -13.23 16.95 -8.08
N LEU A 207 -11.93 17.06 -7.81
CA LEU A 207 -11.28 18.33 -7.54
C LEU A 207 -11.30 19.25 -8.77
N ASP A 208 -11.35 18.69 -9.97
CA ASP A 208 -11.61 19.39 -11.22
C ASP A 208 -12.95 18.92 -11.81
N PRO A 209 -14.08 19.62 -11.56
CA PRO A 209 -15.41 19.18 -11.96
C PRO A 209 -15.59 19.05 -13.46
N HIS A 210 -14.79 19.75 -14.27
CA HIS A 210 -14.88 19.71 -15.73
C HIS A 210 -14.16 18.53 -16.34
N TRP A 211 -13.14 17.98 -15.65
CA TRP A 211 -12.39 16.84 -16.10
C TRP A 211 -13.02 15.50 -15.69
N TYR A 212 -12.93 14.50 -16.57
CA TYR A 212 -13.29 13.11 -16.27
C TYR A 212 -12.47 12.11 -17.11
N SER A 213 -12.22 10.95 -16.54
CA SER A 213 -11.59 9.83 -17.23
C SER A 213 -12.14 8.52 -16.70
N THR A 214 -12.67 7.69 -17.60
CA THR A 214 -13.21 6.36 -17.24
C THR A 214 -12.14 5.41 -16.71
N LEU A 215 -10.89 5.57 -17.15
CA LEU A 215 -9.76 4.76 -16.71
C LEU A 215 -9.14 5.22 -15.38
N PHE A 216 -9.49 6.40 -14.89
CA PHE A 216 -8.83 6.98 -13.72
C PHE A 216 -9.03 6.16 -12.45
N GLY A 217 -10.22 5.60 -12.23
CA GLY A 217 -10.49 4.72 -11.09
C GLY A 217 -9.57 3.48 -11.10
N ALA A 218 -9.43 2.86 -12.27
CA ALA A 218 -8.54 1.70 -12.45
C ALA A 218 -7.06 2.08 -12.27
N TYR A 219 -6.62 3.18 -12.81
CA TYR A 219 -5.29 3.75 -12.60
C TYR A 219 -5.00 3.97 -11.11
N TYR A 220 -5.97 4.55 -10.37
CA TYR A 220 -5.81 4.87 -8.96
C TYR A 220 -5.64 3.61 -8.09
N PHE A 221 -6.53 2.61 -8.20
CA PHE A 221 -6.42 1.41 -7.37
C PHE A 221 -5.19 0.56 -7.72
N LEU A 222 -4.81 0.53 -8.99
CA LEU A 222 -3.62 -0.21 -9.43
C LEU A 222 -2.34 0.42 -8.87
N ASN A 223 -2.22 1.75 -8.95
CA ASN A 223 -1.09 2.46 -8.36
C ASN A 223 -1.07 2.32 -6.84
N SER A 224 -2.23 2.29 -6.19
CA SER A 224 -2.35 2.03 -4.76
C SER A 224 -1.81 0.65 -4.36
N PHE A 225 -2.00 -0.37 -5.19
CA PHE A 225 -1.40 -1.68 -4.99
C PHE A 225 0.11 -1.67 -5.26
N TYR A 226 0.56 -0.97 -6.30
CA TYR A 226 1.97 -0.85 -6.66
C TYR A 226 2.80 -0.20 -5.53
N ILE A 227 2.31 0.91 -4.95
CA ILE A 227 2.98 1.53 -3.78
C ILE A 227 2.96 0.63 -2.55
N GLY A 228 1.90 -0.15 -2.36
CA GLY A 228 1.84 -1.17 -1.32
C GLY A 228 2.93 -2.23 -1.47
N LEU A 229 3.16 -2.72 -2.69
CA LEU A 229 4.25 -3.67 -2.99
C LEU A 229 5.63 -3.06 -2.74
N ALA A 230 5.84 -1.80 -3.12
CA ALA A 230 7.09 -1.10 -2.87
C ALA A 230 7.36 -0.95 -1.36
N ALA A 231 6.36 -0.56 -0.58
CA ALA A 231 6.47 -0.47 0.87
C ALA A 231 6.73 -1.86 1.51
N LEU A 232 6.11 -2.92 1.00
CA LEU A 232 6.37 -4.28 1.45
C LEU A 232 7.81 -4.73 1.19
N ALA A 233 8.41 -4.35 0.05
CA ALA A 233 9.80 -4.65 -0.24
C ALA A 233 10.75 -4.02 0.80
N ILE A 234 10.51 -2.76 1.16
CA ILE A 234 11.27 -2.07 2.20
C ILE A 234 11.09 -2.74 3.56
N LEU A 235 9.84 -2.98 3.96
CA LEU A 235 9.54 -3.59 5.25
C LEU A 235 10.12 -5.01 5.35
N SER A 236 10.06 -5.79 4.26
CA SER A 236 10.66 -7.13 4.19
C SER A 236 12.18 -7.08 4.39
N ALA A 237 12.87 -6.15 3.72
CA ALA A 237 14.31 -5.98 3.85
C ALA A 237 14.73 -5.55 5.26
N VAL A 238 14.04 -4.57 5.86
CA VAL A 238 14.27 -4.13 7.24
C VAL A 238 14.03 -5.30 8.22
N SER A 239 13.01 -6.11 7.98
CA SER A 239 12.63 -7.23 8.84
C SER A 239 13.63 -8.38 8.85
N LEU A 240 14.48 -8.51 7.83
CA LEU A 240 15.54 -9.52 7.80
C LEU A 240 16.42 -9.48 9.06
N ASN A 241 16.85 -8.30 9.44
CA ASN A 241 17.75 -8.11 10.58
C ASN A 241 16.99 -7.82 11.88
N THR A 242 15.95 -6.98 11.82
CA THR A 242 15.21 -6.55 13.01
C THR A 242 14.36 -7.67 13.62
N LEU A 243 13.74 -8.50 12.77
CA LEU A 243 12.89 -9.62 13.20
C LEU A 243 13.55 -11.00 13.08
N GLY A 244 14.80 -11.04 12.57
CA GLY A 244 15.54 -12.29 12.43
C GLY A 244 15.02 -13.21 11.32
N LEU A 245 14.35 -12.67 10.31
CA LEU A 245 13.79 -13.43 9.18
C LEU A 245 14.82 -13.88 8.15
N LYS A 246 16.10 -13.52 8.30
CA LYS A 246 17.18 -13.81 7.35
C LYS A 246 17.34 -15.31 7.04
N ALA A 247 17.04 -16.18 8.00
CA ALA A 247 17.10 -17.63 7.79
C ALA A 247 15.98 -18.17 6.87
N LEU A 248 14.81 -17.53 6.90
CA LEU A 248 13.61 -17.95 6.18
C LEU A 248 13.42 -17.21 4.86
N VAL A 249 13.62 -15.90 4.85
CA VAL A 249 13.43 -15.07 3.65
C VAL A 249 14.72 -15.08 2.83
N LYS A 250 14.73 -15.81 1.72
CA LYS A 250 15.88 -15.98 0.83
C LYS A 250 15.95 -14.89 -0.24
N PRO A 251 17.10 -14.66 -0.91
CA PRO A 251 17.23 -13.67 -1.98
C PRO A 251 16.25 -13.85 -3.15
N TYR A 252 15.85 -15.07 -3.48
CA TYR A 252 14.87 -15.32 -4.53
C TYR A 252 13.49 -14.73 -4.23
N TYR A 253 13.12 -14.58 -2.95
CA TYR A 253 11.90 -13.86 -2.57
C TYR A 253 11.91 -12.41 -3.07
N PHE A 254 13.02 -11.69 -2.86
CA PHE A 254 13.16 -10.32 -3.34
C PHE A 254 13.18 -10.26 -4.87
N HIS A 255 13.77 -11.26 -5.51
CA HIS A 255 13.74 -11.36 -6.97
C HIS A 255 12.31 -11.52 -7.50
N ASP A 256 11.49 -12.35 -6.88
CA ASP A 256 10.11 -12.57 -7.31
C ASP A 256 9.22 -11.36 -6.99
N LEU A 257 9.39 -10.74 -5.82
CA LEU A 257 8.74 -9.47 -5.51
C LEU A 257 9.15 -8.35 -6.47
N GLY A 258 10.44 -8.28 -6.85
CA GLY A 258 10.94 -7.34 -7.84
C GLY A 258 10.41 -7.57 -9.26
N LYS A 259 10.04 -8.82 -9.63
CA LYS A 259 9.32 -9.09 -10.89
C LYS A 259 7.89 -8.55 -10.83
N ILE A 260 7.21 -8.73 -9.70
CA ILE A 260 5.86 -8.20 -9.51
C ILE A 260 5.90 -6.67 -9.56
N LEU A 261 6.84 -6.03 -8.88
CA LEU A 261 7.06 -4.58 -8.95
C LEU A 261 7.30 -4.11 -10.40
N PHE A 262 8.11 -4.82 -11.17
CA PHE A 262 8.35 -4.53 -12.58
C PHE A 262 7.05 -4.62 -13.40
N GLY A 263 6.27 -5.70 -13.21
CA GLY A 263 4.99 -5.89 -13.90
C GLY A 263 3.99 -4.77 -13.59
N PHE A 264 3.89 -4.36 -12.33
CA PHE A 264 3.00 -3.26 -11.92
C PHE A 264 3.51 -1.90 -12.38
N CYS A 265 4.83 -1.69 -12.49
CA CYS A 265 5.40 -0.50 -13.11
C CYS A 265 4.97 -0.39 -14.58
N MET A 266 5.09 -1.47 -15.35
CA MET A 266 4.65 -1.52 -16.76
C MET A 266 3.15 -1.24 -16.88
N LEU A 267 2.35 -1.86 -16.02
CA LEU A 267 0.90 -1.73 -16.05
C LEU A 267 0.46 -0.30 -15.65
N SER A 268 1.12 0.32 -14.68
CA SER A 268 0.90 1.72 -14.30
C SER A 268 1.20 2.67 -15.46
N GLY A 269 2.34 2.48 -16.12
CA GLY A 269 2.70 3.26 -17.31
C GLY A 269 1.71 3.06 -18.46
N TYR A 270 1.23 1.84 -18.66
CA TYR A 270 0.18 1.56 -19.66
C TYR A 270 -1.11 2.33 -19.37
N PHE A 271 -1.61 2.32 -18.14
CA PHE A 271 -2.84 3.05 -17.78
C PHE A 271 -2.65 4.57 -17.92
N PHE A 272 -1.50 5.11 -17.52
CA PHE A 272 -1.19 6.52 -17.73
C PHE A 272 -1.17 6.86 -19.22
N TYR A 273 -0.46 6.09 -20.04
CA TYR A 273 -0.35 6.29 -21.47
C TYR A 273 -1.69 6.14 -22.19
N ALA A 274 -2.51 5.15 -21.81
CA ALA A 274 -3.83 4.94 -22.38
C ALA A 274 -4.75 6.15 -22.14
N GLN A 275 -4.76 6.71 -20.92
CA GLN A 275 -5.50 7.93 -20.62
C GLN A 275 -4.98 9.11 -21.43
N PHE A 276 -3.65 9.28 -21.48
CA PHE A 276 -3.03 10.36 -22.23
C PHE A 276 -3.41 10.32 -23.72
N ILE A 277 -3.33 9.15 -24.36
CA ILE A 277 -3.68 9.00 -25.78
C ILE A 277 -5.15 9.36 -26.03
N VAL A 278 -6.08 8.87 -25.20
CA VAL A 278 -7.51 9.15 -25.35
C VAL A 278 -7.78 10.65 -25.30
N ILE A 279 -7.23 11.33 -24.30
CA ILE A 279 -7.38 12.79 -24.14
C ILE A 279 -6.71 13.54 -25.29
N TRP A 280 -5.52 13.12 -25.71
CA TRP A 280 -4.77 13.77 -26.79
C TRP A 280 -5.48 13.63 -28.14
N TYR A 281 -5.98 12.43 -28.48
CA TYR A 281 -6.72 12.16 -29.71
C TYR A 281 -8.10 12.81 -29.72
N GLY A 282 -8.82 12.75 -28.58
CA GLY A 282 -10.13 13.35 -28.41
C GLY A 282 -10.10 14.88 -28.54
N ASN A 283 -9.00 15.48 -28.07
CA ASN A 283 -8.72 16.92 -28.09
C ASN A 283 -9.91 17.81 -27.63
N LEU A 284 -10.67 17.31 -26.66
CA LEU A 284 -11.77 18.05 -26.07
C LEU A 284 -11.20 19.11 -25.10
N PRO A 285 -11.59 20.37 -25.22
CA PRO A 285 -11.03 21.46 -24.37
C PRO A 285 -11.14 21.17 -22.86
N GLU A 286 -12.25 20.57 -22.45
CA GLU A 286 -12.54 20.23 -21.05
C GLU A 286 -11.58 19.16 -20.50
N GLU A 287 -11.18 18.19 -21.32
CA GLU A 287 -10.25 17.14 -20.90
C GLU A 287 -8.79 17.57 -21.06
N THR A 288 -8.46 18.26 -22.15
CA THR A 288 -7.09 18.69 -22.43
C THR A 288 -6.59 19.75 -21.45
N HIS A 289 -7.47 20.62 -20.93
CA HIS A 289 -7.14 21.64 -19.94
C HIS A 289 -6.43 21.02 -18.71
N TYR A 290 -6.94 19.92 -18.19
CA TYR A 290 -6.38 19.22 -17.04
C TYR A 290 -4.92 18.77 -17.26
N LEU A 291 -4.62 18.24 -18.47
CA LEU A 291 -3.25 17.83 -18.84
C LEU A 291 -2.35 19.03 -19.10
N ILE A 292 -2.84 20.03 -19.83
CA ILE A 292 -2.07 21.23 -20.18
C ILE A 292 -1.62 21.96 -18.91
N GLU A 293 -2.47 22.13 -17.92
CA GLU A 293 -2.13 22.75 -16.65
C GLU A 293 -0.95 22.05 -15.96
N ARG A 294 -0.88 20.71 -16.04
CA ARG A 294 0.15 19.92 -15.36
C ARG A 294 1.42 19.71 -16.18
N PHE A 295 1.35 19.75 -17.51
CA PHE A 295 2.47 19.42 -18.38
C PHE A 295 3.06 20.60 -19.17
N ARG A 296 2.41 21.77 -19.17
CA ARG A 296 2.86 22.96 -19.91
C ARG A 296 3.06 24.21 -19.08
N TYR A 297 2.53 24.28 -17.87
CA TYR A 297 2.67 25.46 -17.05
C TYR A 297 3.64 25.24 -15.89
N SER A 298 4.57 26.20 -15.73
CA SER A 298 5.41 26.28 -14.53
C SER A 298 4.52 26.57 -13.31
N PRO A 299 4.79 25.97 -12.15
CA PRO A 299 5.95 25.09 -11.82
C PRO A 299 5.69 23.59 -12.04
N TRP A 300 4.52 23.22 -12.56
CA TRP A 300 4.05 21.82 -12.63
C TRP A 300 4.76 20.99 -13.69
N GLU A 301 5.13 21.62 -14.83
CA GLU A 301 5.78 20.94 -15.94
C GLU A 301 7.02 20.14 -15.51
N ASN A 302 7.94 20.79 -14.82
CA ASN A 302 9.17 20.15 -14.35
C ASN A 302 8.87 19.01 -13.37
N LEU A 303 7.90 19.21 -12.49
CA LEU A 303 7.47 18.18 -11.53
C LEU A 303 6.86 16.98 -12.24
N ALA A 304 6.03 17.19 -13.28
CA ALA A 304 5.43 16.11 -14.06
C ALA A 304 6.50 15.22 -14.74
N TYR A 305 7.52 15.84 -15.34
CA TYR A 305 8.63 15.08 -15.93
C TYR A 305 9.45 14.31 -14.87
N VAL A 306 9.73 14.92 -13.72
CA VAL A 306 10.39 14.23 -12.62
C VAL A 306 9.57 13.03 -12.15
N ILE A 307 8.25 13.19 -11.98
CA ILE A 307 7.36 12.08 -11.61
C ILE A 307 7.42 10.96 -12.66
N LEU A 308 7.29 11.29 -13.94
CA LEU A 308 7.36 10.30 -15.03
C LEU A 308 8.67 9.51 -15.00
N ILE A 309 9.80 10.21 -14.77
CA ILE A 309 11.11 9.55 -14.67
C ILE A 309 11.17 8.61 -13.48
N ILE A 310 10.82 9.08 -12.27
CA ILE A 310 11.04 8.30 -11.04
C ILE A 310 9.97 7.24 -10.76
N THR A 311 8.75 7.38 -11.30
CA THR A 311 7.69 6.37 -11.12
C THR A 311 7.68 5.32 -12.22
N PHE A 312 8.14 5.65 -13.43
CA PHE A 312 8.04 4.80 -14.59
C PHE A 312 9.40 4.49 -15.25
N LEU A 313 10.09 5.49 -15.82
CA LEU A 313 11.30 5.24 -16.60
C LEU A 313 12.42 4.62 -15.75
N PHE A 314 12.74 5.23 -14.61
CA PHE A 314 13.81 4.72 -13.74
C PHE A 314 13.50 3.29 -13.22
N PRO A 315 12.32 2.97 -12.65
CA PRO A 315 12.01 1.63 -12.19
C PRO A 315 12.03 0.58 -13.32
N ILE A 316 11.51 0.89 -14.51
CA ILE A 316 11.54 -0.02 -15.65
C ILE A 316 12.99 -0.46 -15.96
N PHE A 317 13.88 0.49 -16.20
CA PHE A 317 15.25 0.16 -16.58
C PHE A 317 16.01 -0.54 -15.44
N ILE A 318 15.86 -0.09 -14.22
CA ILE A 318 16.61 -0.63 -13.07
C ILE A 318 16.10 -2.03 -12.67
N LEU A 319 14.78 -2.25 -12.69
CA LEU A 319 14.20 -3.56 -12.35
C LEU A 319 14.39 -4.63 -13.44
N LEU A 320 14.89 -4.30 -14.62
CA LEU A 320 15.38 -5.31 -15.59
C LEU A 320 16.55 -6.09 -15.03
N PHE A 321 17.46 -5.44 -14.31
CA PHE A 321 18.66 -6.09 -13.82
C PHE A 321 18.37 -7.10 -12.71
N ARG A 322 18.75 -8.36 -12.93
CA ARG A 322 18.57 -9.45 -11.94
C ARG A 322 19.27 -9.15 -10.60
N ARG A 323 20.46 -8.54 -10.66
CA ARG A 323 21.26 -8.21 -9.46
C ARG A 323 20.54 -7.28 -8.52
N ILE A 324 19.81 -6.30 -9.03
CA ILE A 324 19.02 -5.34 -8.24
C ILE A 324 17.91 -6.07 -7.48
N LYS A 325 17.17 -6.93 -8.18
CA LYS A 325 16.07 -7.71 -7.60
C LYS A 325 16.53 -8.73 -6.56
N LEU A 326 17.72 -9.31 -6.67
CA LEU A 326 18.27 -10.26 -5.71
C LEU A 326 18.79 -9.60 -4.43
N SER A 327 19.10 -8.30 -4.46
CA SER A 327 19.63 -7.56 -3.32
C SER A 327 18.50 -6.88 -2.54
N PRO A 328 18.26 -7.27 -1.26
CA PRO A 328 17.26 -6.61 -0.43
C PRO A 328 17.48 -5.10 -0.31
N LEU A 329 18.73 -4.67 -0.18
CA LEU A 329 19.08 -3.25 -0.05
C LEU A 329 18.79 -2.47 -1.33
N LEU A 330 19.26 -2.97 -2.49
CA LEU A 330 19.07 -2.27 -3.77
C LEU A 330 17.59 -2.20 -4.16
N LEU A 331 16.84 -3.29 -3.96
CA LEU A 331 15.40 -3.29 -4.19
C LEU A 331 14.68 -2.31 -3.26
N SER A 332 15.10 -2.19 -2.00
CA SER A 332 14.54 -1.20 -1.07
C SER A 332 14.83 0.23 -1.50
N VAL A 333 16.03 0.53 -1.99
CA VAL A 333 16.36 1.87 -2.52
C VAL A 333 15.46 2.22 -3.70
N VAL A 334 15.31 1.31 -4.67
CA VAL A 334 14.39 1.50 -5.80
C VAL A 334 12.96 1.71 -5.30
N SER A 335 12.52 0.93 -4.31
CA SER A 335 11.19 1.04 -3.73
C SER A 335 10.96 2.38 -3.01
N VAL A 336 11.97 2.93 -2.32
CA VAL A 336 11.89 4.27 -1.72
C VAL A 336 11.70 5.33 -2.80
N ILE A 337 12.44 5.25 -3.91
CA ILE A 337 12.31 6.18 -5.04
C ILE A 337 10.90 6.10 -5.63
N ILE A 338 10.36 4.89 -5.81
CA ILE A 338 8.98 4.68 -6.26
C ILE A 338 7.98 5.34 -5.29
N LEU A 339 8.14 5.15 -3.98
CA LEU A 339 7.24 5.75 -2.98
C LEU A 339 7.28 7.29 -3.01
N ILE A 340 8.47 7.87 -3.10
CA ILE A 340 8.64 9.33 -3.25
C ILE A 340 7.95 9.81 -4.52
N GLY A 341 8.15 9.11 -5.64
CA GLY A 341 7.52 9.43 -6.91
C GLY A 341 6.00 9.42 -6.85
N TYR A 342 5.41 8.40 -6.22
CA TYR A 342 3.95 8.32 -6.07
C TYR A 342 3.38 9.30 -5.03
N TRP A 343 4.17 9.70 -4.03
CA TRP A 343 3.76 10.81 -3.16
C TRP A 343 3.72 12.13 -3.95
N LEU A 344 4.72 12.40 -4.78
CA LEU A 344 4.73 13.55 -5.69
C LEU A 344 3.61 13.46 -6.74
N GLU A 345 3.28 12.28 -7.21
CA GLU A 345 2.15 12.05 -8.12
C GLU A 345 0.83 12.42 -7.45
N ARG A 346 0.58 11.98 -6.20
CA ARG A 346 -0.61 12.43 -5.45
C ARG A 346 -0.61 13.94 -5.24
N PHE A 347 0.56 14.53 -5.05
CA PHE A 347 0.71 15.97 -4.90
C PHE A 347 0.34 16.72 -6.19
N ILE A 348 0.83 16.31 -7.36
CA ILE A 348 0.50 16.96 -8.64
C ILE A 348 -0.95 16.72 -9.08
N LEU A 349 -1.59 15.66 -8.62
CA LEU A 349 -3.01 15.45 -8.87
C LEU A 349 -3.89 16.44 -8.10
N VAL A 350 -3.45 16.91 -6.92
CA VAL A 350 -4.21 17.74 -6.00
C VAL A 350 -3.77 19.23 -6.07
N ALA A 351 -2.49 19.52 -6.07
CA ALA A 351 -1.97 20.86 -5.85
C ALA A 351 -2.33 21.90 -6.92
N PRO A 352 -2.38 21.60 -8.24
CA PRO A 352 -2.74 22.58 -9.26
C PRO A 352 -4.13 23.18 -9.08
N THR A 353 -5.05 22.46 -8.44
CA THR A 353 -6.43 22.94 -8.26
C THR A 353 -6.53 24.15 -7.32
N TYR A 354 -5.64 24.28 -6.35
CA TYR A 354 -5.67 25.38 -5.38
C TYR A 354 -4.51 26.37 -5.47
N TRP A 355 -3.34 25.92 -6.00
CA TRP A 355 -2.12 26.73 -5.99
C TRP A 355 -1.92 27.45 -7.32
N LYS A 356 -2.00 28.76 -7.29
CA LYS A 356 -1.80 29.66 -8.44
C LYS A 356 -0.58 30.56 -8.26
N GLY A 357 0.24 30.33 -7.20
CA GLY A 357 1.45 31.10 -6.91
C GLY A 357 2.68 30.63 -7.70
N GLU A 358 3.75 31.42 -7.62
CA GLU A 358 5.04 31.03 -8.17
C GLU A 358 5.72 29.94 -7.34
N GLY A 359 6.39 28.99 -8.02
CA GLY A 359 7.10 27.89 -7.39
C GLY A 359 6.20 26.75 -6.88
N LEU A 360 6.85 25.64 -6.48
CA LEU A 360 6.14 24.48 -5.94
C LEU A 360 5.80 24.70 -4.46
N PRO A 361 4.54 24.51 -4.04
CA PRO A 361 4.16 24.61 -2.63
C PRO A 361 4.55 23.37 -1.83
N ILE A 362 5.82 22.96 -1.90
CA ILE A 362 6.36 21.87 -1.09
C ILE A 362 7.16 22.48 0.05
N GLY A 363 6.74 22.27 1.29
CA GLY A 363 7.38 22.84 2.46
C GLY A 363 7.00 22.13 3.76
N ILE A 364 7.04 22.89 4.85
CA ILE A 364 6.77 22.38 6.20
C ILE A 364 5.38 21.73 6.33
N PRO A 365 4.26 22.30 5.79
CA PRO A 365 2.95 21.66 5.90
C PRO A 365 2.93 20.27 5.26
N GLU A 366 3.41 20.14 4.02
CA GLU A 366 3.35 18.91 3.24
C GLU A 366 4.21 17.80 3.89
N VAL A 367 5.46 18.13 4.25
CA VAL A 367 6.41 17.18 4.84
C VAL A 367 6.07 16.87 6.29
N GLY A 368 5.67 17.85 7.08
CA GLY A 368 5.32 17.65 8.49
C GLY A 368 4.08 16.78 8.66
N ILE A 369 3.04 17.00 7.84
CA ILE A 369 1.85 16.16 7.84
C ILE A 369 2.20 14.73 7.35
N ALA A 370 3.07 14.60 6.32
CA ALA A 370 3.56 13.30 5.86
C ALA A 370 4.28 12.52 6.97
N ALA A 371 5.10 13.20 7.76
CA ALA A 371 5.78 12.61 8.92
C ALA A 371 4.78 12.11 9.98
N GLY A 372 3.69 12.84 10.20
CA GLY A 372 2.61 12.45 11.11
C GLY A 372 1.92 11.16 10.65
N PHE A 373 1.54 11.08 9.39
CA PHE A 373 0.94 9.87 8.80
C PHE A 373 1.91 8.68 8.83
N PHE A 374 3.19 8.91 8.48
CA PHE A 374 4.22 7.88 8.61
C PHE A 374 4.31 7.36 10.05
N GLY A 375 4.32 8.25 11.04
CA GLY A 375 4.31 7.89 12.45
C GLY A 375 3.13 6.99 12.82
N MET A 376 1.91 7.31 12.36
CA MET A 376 0.70 6.52 12.60
C MET A 376 0.78 5.11 11.99
N VAL A 377 1.21 5.01 10.75
CA VAL A 377 1.39 3.71 10.06
C VAL A 377 2.47 2.89 10.74
N ALA A 378 3.65 3.49 10.98
CA ALA A 378 4.77 2.80 11.61
C ALA A 378 4.46 2.34 13.03
N LEU A 379 3.73 3.15 13.81
CA LEU A 379 3.24 2.78 15.14
C LEU A 379 2.28 1.59 15.06
N SER A 380 1.30 1.63 14.15
CA SER A 380 0.32 0.55 13.95
C SER A 380 1.02 -0.77 13.61
N VAL A 381 1.95 -0.75 12.67
CA VAL A 381 2.77 -1.91 12.27
C VAL A 381 3.59 -2.43 13.45
N THR A 382 4.24 -1.54 14.20
CA THR A 382 5.07 -1.92 15.35
C THR A 382 4.24 -2.56 16.45
N LEU A 383 3.09 -1.99 16.80
CA LEU A 383 2.19 -2.53 17.82
C LEU A 383 1.65 -3.91 17.43
N PHE A 384 1.26 -4.11 16.18
CA PHE A 384 0.81 -5.40 15.68
C PHE A 384 1.92 -6.46 15.79
N LEU A 385 3.14 -6.17 15.28
CA LEU A 385 4.26 -7.11 15.31
C LEU A 385 4.79 -7.40 16.74
N ARG A 386 4.50 -6.54 17.71
CA ARG A 386 4.76 -6.81 19.14
C ARG A 386 3.71 -7.74 19.75
N ARG A 387 2.46 -7.65 19.30
CA ARG A 387 1.33 -8.38 19.89
C ARG A 387 1.19 -9.79 19.33
N PHE A 388 1.47 -9.99 18.03
CA PHE A 388 1.21 -11.22 17.33
C PHE A 388 2.49 -11.92 16.87
N PRO A 389 2.47 -13.28 16.69
CA PRO A 389 3.60 -14.04 16.18
C PRO A 389 4.01 -13.53 14.78
N ILE A 390 5.31 -13.42 14.54
CA ILE A 390 5.86 -12.94 13.26
C ILE A 390 5.64 -13.95 12.13
N LEU A 391 5.63 -15.24 12.45
CA LEU A 391 5.45 -16.32 11.48
C LEU A 391 4.01 -16.84 11.52
N PRO A 392 3.38 -17.10 10.36
CA PRO A 392 2.03 -17.61 10.26
C PRO A 392 2.02 -19.14 10.47
N ILE A 393 2.16 -19.58 11.72
CA ILE A 393 2.37 -21.00 12.07
C ILE A 393 1.17 -21.87 11.69
N SER A 394 -0.05 -21.33 11.76
CA SER A 394 -1.27 -22.05 11.40
C SER A 394 -1.51 -22.16 9.89
N ASP A 395 -0.79 -21.40 9.08
CA ASP A 395 -0.99 -21.33 7.64
C ASP A 395 -0.49 -22.64 6.96
N PRO A 396 -1.35 -23.39 6.24
CA PRO A 396 -0.94 -24.62 5.58
C PRO A 396 0.12 -24.41 4.51
N LEU A 397 0.10 -23.26 3.82
CA LEU A 397 1.08 -22.95 2.78
C LEU A 397 2.44 -22.56 3.37
N PHE A 398 2.49 -22.09 4.60
CA PHE A 398 3.75 -21.88 5.32
C PHE A 398 4.42 -23.22 5.65
N LEU A 399 3.65 -24.25 6.06
CA LEU A 399 4.20 -25.59 6.23
C LEU A 399 4.69 -26.18 4.91
N LYS A 400 3.95 -25.98 3.82
CA LYS A 400 4.38 -26.39 2.48
C LYS A 400 5.69 -25.72 2.08
N TYR A 401 5.85 -24.43 2.39
CA TYR A 401 7.11 -23.70 2.22
C TYR A 401 8.25 -24.35 3.01
N LEU A 402 8.05 -24.67 4.30
CA LEU A 402 9.07 -25.28 5.15
C LEU A 402 9.47 -26.68 4.63
N LYS A 403 8.50 -27.50 4.22
CA LYS A 403 8.75 -28.80 3.59
C LYS A 403 9.65 -28.67 2.36
N ARG A 404 9.29 -27.76 1.45
CA ARG A 404 10.07 -27.51 0.22
C ARG A 404 11.51 -27.09 0.52
N GLU A 405 11.73 -26.22 1.51
CA GLU A 405 13.07 -25.80 1.89
C GLU A 405 13.89 -26.93 2.54
N GLN A 406 13.24 -27.81 3.28
CA GLN A 406 13.88 -29.00 3.84
C GLN A 406 14.27 -30.02 2.76
N ASP A 407 13.40 -30.28 1.78
CA ASP A 407 13.68 -31.16 0.66
C ASP A 407 14.86 -30.65 -0.17
N LYS A 408 14.91 -29.37 -0.48
CA LYS A 408 16.05 -28.75 -1.17
C LYS A 408 17.37 -28.89 -0.41
N LYS A 409 17.33 -28.79 0.92
CA LYS A 409 18.52 -28.97 1.76
C LYS A 409 19.03 -30.40 1.69
N LEU A 410 18.13 -31.39 1.81
CA LEU A 410 18.46 -32.82 1.70
C LEU A 410 19.01 -33.18 0.33
N GLU A 411 18.43 -32.68 -0.75
CA GLU A 411 18.95 -32.87 -2.11
C GLU A 411 20.35 -32.27 -2.29
N GLY A 412 20.58 -31.08 -1.71
CA GLY A 412 21.88 -30.43 -1.75
C GLY A 412 22.96 -31.22 -0.98
N GLU A 413 22.60 -31.81 0.14
CA GLU A 413 23.47 -32.69 0.92
C GLU A 413 23.77 -34.01 0.16
N ARG A 414 22.75 -34.67 -0.44
CA ARG A 414 22.93 -35.87 -1.27
C ARG A 414 23.89 -35.63 -2.43
N LYS A 415 23.74 -34.51 -3.14
CA LYS A 415 24.65 -34.11 -4.24
C LYS A 415 26.10 -33.88 -3.76
N LYS A 416 26.30 -33.39 -2.54
CA LYS A 416 27.64 -33.16 -1.97
C LYS A 416 28.32 -34.46 -1.56
N PHE A 417 27.56 -35.50 -1.13
CA PHE A 417 28.09 -36.76 -0.69
C PHE A 417 28.10 -37.85 -1.78
N GLY A 418 27.84 -37.46 -3.05
CA GLY A 418 28.01 -38.38 -4.20
C GLY A 418 26.97 -39.51 -4.29
N PHE A 419 25.87 -39.46 -3.53
CA PHE A 419 24.75 -40.36 -3.71
C PHE A 419 23.85 -39.83 -4.84
N VAL A 420 24.10 -40.31 -6.05
CA VAL A 420 23.21 -40.14 -7.22
C VAL A 420 22.09 -41.19 -7.13
#